data_64e483a3d6fd32f7ac95ee219a33515c
#
_entry.id   64e483a3d6fd32f7ac95ee219a33515c
#
_cell.length_a   1.000
_cell.length_b   1.000
_cell.length_c   1.000
_cell.angle_alpha   90.00
_cell.angle_beta   90.00
_cell.angle_gamma   90.00
#
_symmetry.space_group_name_H-M   'P 1'
#
loop_
_entity.id
_entity.type
_entity.pdbx_description
1 polymer ?
#
loop_
_entity_poly.entity_id
_entity_poly.type
_entity_poly.pdbx_seq_one_letter_code
_entity_poly.pdbx_strand_id
1 'polypeptide(L)'
;MGNFGSSVAEALSAKGQEVIAIDRDGAAIDRIAPLVAKAVVGDGGDATLLERLGVRAAHAGVISTGDDITASILAAMALHDLEVEQVFVKVASRDHARVMERVGVTETVFPERDSALSLGTRICGTAVFNHVRLSEGFSVQEIAVPESWQGKTLRELELRQHYDITVVALKDILTNRISPTPDPDAKLKESDTLLIAGGDKALERTATLK
;
A
#
# COMPACT_ATOMS: atom_id res chain seq x y z
N MET A 1 -10.01 5.70 -16.47
CA MET A 1 -8.87 5.90 -15.54
C MET A 1 -9.35 6.68 -14.33
N GLY A 2 -9.69 5.95 -13.27
CA GLY A 2 -10.01 6.54 -11.98
C GLY A 2 -8.72 6.92 -11.21
N ASN A 3 -8.87 7.49 -10.00
CA ASN A 3 -7.74 7.96 -9.19
C ASN A 3 -6.63 6.91 -9.00
N PHE A 4 -7.01 5.67 -8.67
CA PHE A 4 -6.03 4.59 -8.46
C PHE A 4 -5.25 4.28 -9.74
N GLY A 5 -5.94 4.02 -10.86
CA GLY A 5 -5.29 3.68 -12.12
C GLY A 5 -4.39 4.79 -12.65
N SER A 6 -4.81 6.06 -12.53
CA SER A 6 -3.98 7.22 -12.91
C SER A 6 -2.73 7.32 -12.05
N SER A 7 -2.86 7.20 -10.72
CA SER A 7 -1.70 7.25 -9.81
C SER A 7 -0.69 6.14 -10.07
N VAL A 8 -1.18 4.91 -10.38
CA VAL A 8 -0.27 3.81 -10.74
C VAL A 8 0.45 4.10 -12.06
N ALA A 9 -0.27 4.58 -13.09
CA ALA A 9 0.31 4.92 -14.37
C ALA A 9 1.38 6.02 -14.25
N GLU A 10 1.10 7.08 -13.49
CA GLU A 10 2.06 8.15 -13.18
C GLU A 10 3.30 7.63 -12.47
N ALA A 11 3.11 6.79 -11.43
CA ALA A 11 4.21 6.25 -10.65
C ALA A 11 5.12 5.33 -11.46
N LEU A 12 4.56 4.52 -12.37
CA LEU A 12 5.32 3.66 -13.26
C LEU A 12 6.10 4.48 -14.31
N SER A 13 5.44 5.48 -14.94
CA SER A 13 6.06 6.37 -15.90
C SER A 13 7.20 7.17 -15.29
N ALA A 14 7.03 7.68 -14.07
CA ALA A 14 8.08 8.40 -13.33
C ALA A 14 9.31 7.54 -13.03
N LYS A 15 9.14 6.20 -13.02
CA LYS A 15 10.23 5.22 -12.89
C LYS A 15 10.80 4.76 -14.24
N GLY A 16 10.39 5.40 -15.34
CA GLY A 16 10.88 5.10 -16.68
C GLY A 16 10.25 3.86 -17.33
N GLN A 17 9.13 3.36 -16.80
CA GLN A 17 8.40 2.25 -17.41
C GLN A 17 7.54 2.74 -18.57
N GLU A 18 7.47 1.97 -19.66
CA GLU A 18 6.53 2.20 -20.74
C GLU A 18 5.12 1.75 -20.33
N VAL A 19 4.20 2.71 -20.22
CA VAL A 19 2.82 2.44 -19.79
C VAL A 19 1.86 2.62 -20.97
N ILE A 20 1.00 1.62 -21.18
CA ILE A 20 -0.17 1.69 -22.05
C ILE A 20 -1.40 1.87 -21.17
N ALA A 21 -2.02 3.04 -21.24
CA ALA A 21 -3.27 3.33 -20.51
C ALA A 21 -4.47 3.11 -21.42
N ILE A 22 -5.47 2.37 -20.94
CA ILE A 22 -6.70 2.04 -21.67
C ILE A 22 -7.90 2.37 -20.78
N ASP A 23 -8.84 3.13 -21.32
CA ASP A 23 -10.12 3.42 -20.67
C ASP A 23 -11.21 3.63 -21.71
N ARG A 24 -12.45 3.33 -21.37
CA ARG A 24 -13.63 3.62 -22.23
C ARG A 24 -13.95 5.12 -22.26
N ASP A 25 -13.56 5.88 -21.23
CA ASP A 25 -13.77 7.32 -21.13
C ASP A 25 -12.63 8.10 -21.79
N GLY A 26 -12.95 8.75 -22.93
CA GLY A 26 -11.99 9.59 -23.66
C GLY A 26 -11.42 10.73 -22.82
N ALA A 27 -12.23 11.37 -21.96
CA ALA A 27 -11.75 12.45 -21.11
C ALA A 27 -10.76 11.96 -20.04
N ALA A 28 -10.89 10.71 -19.57
CA ALA A 28 -9.91 10.09 -18.69
C ALA A 28 -8.59 9.81 -19.44
N ILE A 29 -8.69 9.36 -20.69
CA ILE A 29 -7.53 9.12 -21.55
C ILE A 29 -6.80 10.42 -21.89
N ASP A 30 -7.52 11.50 -22.23
CA ASP A 30 -6.91 12.80 -22.52
C ASP A 30 -6.10 13.35 -21.34
N ARG A 31 -6.55 13.12 -20.10
CA ARG A 31 -5.84 13.55 -18.89
C ARG A 31 -4.53 12.81 -18.66
N ILE A 32 -4.50 11.49 -18.96
CA ILE A 32 -3.32 10.66 -18.70
C ILE A 32 -2.35 10.64 -19.88
N ALA A 33 -2.79 10.95 -21.09
CA ALA A 33 -1.99 10.87 -22.30
C ALA A 33 -0.63 11.58 -22.24
N PRO A 34 -0.48 12.77 -21.61
CA PRO A 34 0.82 13.44 -21.50
C PRO A 34 1.84 12.69 -20.60
N LEU A 35 1.38 11.74 -19.79
CA LEU A 35 2.16 11.11 -18.71
C LEU A 35 2.55 9.67 -19.04
N VAL A 36 2.03 9.08 -20.11
CA VAL A 36 2.23 7.67 -20.44
C VAL A 36 2.77 7.50 -21.88
N ALA A 37 3.37 6.35 -22.17
CA ALA A 37 3.89 6.06 -23.50
C ALA A 37 2.79 5.94 -24.56
N LYS A 38 1.62 5.40 -24.14
CA LYS A 38 0.46 5.23 -25.03
C LYS A 38 -0.83 5.36 -24.24
N ALA A 39 -1.79 6.12 -24.76
CA ALA A 39 -3.11 6.29 -24.14
C ALA A 39 -4.17 5.97 -25.22
N VAL A 40 -5.11 5.09 -24.90
CA VAL A 40 -6.07 4.53 -25.88
C VAL A 40 -7.48 4.51 -25.30
N VAL A 41 -8.44 5.07 -26.01
CA VAL A 41 -9.86 4.91 -25.71
C VAL A 41 -10.29 3.52 -26.18
N GLY A 42 -10.71 2.67 -25.24
CA GLY A 42 -11.13 1.30 -25.56
C GLY A 42 -11.53 0.49 -24.35
N ASP A 43 -11.90 -0.74 -24.61
CA ASP A 43 -12.27 -1.72 -23.60
C ASP A 43 -11.05 -2.57 -23.19
N GLY A 44 -10.67 -2.53 -21.92
CA GLY A 44 -9.59 -3.36 -21.39
C GLY A 44 -9.90 -4.86 -21.34
N GLY A 45 -11.14 -5.29 -21.60
CA GLY A 45 -11.53 -6.68 -21.77
C GLY A 45 -11.53 -7.16 -23.24
N ASP A 46 -11.27 -6.27 -24.21
CA ASP A 46 -11.18 -6.65 -25.62
C ASP A 46 -9.78 -7.20 -25.96
N ALA A 47 -9.65 -8.53 -25.99
CA ALA A 47 -8.40 -9.22 -26.31
C ALA A 47 -7.82 -8.81 -27.68
N THR A 48 -8.69 -8.51 -28.67
CA THR A 48 -8.25 -8.10 -30.02
C THR A 48 -7.62 -6.71 -29.97
N LEU A 49 -8.19 -5.80 -29.19
CA LEU A 49 -7.60 -4.47 -28.95
C LEU A 49 -6.24 -4.61 -28.25
N LEU A 50 -6.20 -5.38 -27.17
CA LEU A 50 -4.98 -5.58 -26.37
C LEU A 50 -3.85 -6.18 -27.22
N GLU A 51 -4.15 -7.16 -28.07
CA GLU A 51 -3.16 -7.76 -28.98
C GLU A 51 -2.62 -6.75 -30.00
N ARG A 52 -3.49 -5.94 -30.61
CA ARG A 52 -3.08 -4.85 -31.53
C ARG A 52 -2.23 -3.78 -30.86
N LEU A 53 -2.40 -3.57 -29.57
CA LEU A 53 -1.59 -2.65 -28.77
C LEU A 53 -0.23 -3.22 -28.37
N GLY A 54 0.00 -4.51 -28.58
CA GLY A 54 1.23 -5.20 -28.25
C GLY A 54 1.31 -5.64 -26.78
N VAL A 55 0.16 -5.79 -26.10
CA VAL A 55 0.09 -6.13 -24.67
C VAL A 55 0.73 -7.49 -24.35
N ARG A 56 0.82 -8.41 -25.32
CA ARG A 56 1.57 -9.67 -25.15
C ARG A 56 3.03 -9.47 -24.71
N ALA A 57 3.64 -8.34 -25.04
CA ALA A 57 4.99 -8.00 -24.62
C ALA A 57 5.04 -7.29 -23.24
N ALA A 58 3.88 -7.03 -22.62
CA ALA A 58 3.83 -6.39 -21.33
C ALA A 58 4.25 -7.36 -20.22
N HIS A 59 5.08 -6.89 -19.31
CA HIS A 59 5.48 -7.65 -18.11
C HIS A 59 4.36 -7.75 -17.09
N ALA A 60 3.53 -6.70 -16.95
CA ALA A 60 2.46 -6.64 -15.99
C ALA A 60 1.21 -5.93 -16.53
N GLY A 61 0.04 -6.37 -16.08
CA GLY A 61 -1.24 -5.72 -16.28
C GLY A 61 -1.84 -5.24 -14.96
N VAL A 62 -2.38 -4.02 -14.94
CA VAL A 62 -3.07 -3.47 -13.77
C VAL A 62 -4.52 -3.16 -14.14
N ILE A 63 -5.46 -3.81 -13.46
CA ILE A 63 -6.88 -3.68 -13.69
C ILE A 63 -7.51 -2.82 -12.59
N SER A 64 -8.22 -1.76 -12.98
CA SER A 64 -8.90 -0.84 -12.07
C SER A 64 -10.23 -0.36 -12.67
N THR A 65 -11.22 -1.25 -12.70
CA THR A 65 -12.54 -1.01 -13.31
C THR A 65 -13.59 -0.46 -12.33
N GLY A 66 -13.18 0.00 -11.15
CA GLY A 66 -14.10 0.44 -10.11
C GLY A 66 -14.97 -0.72 -9.59
N ASP A 67 -16.29 -0.54 -9.61
CA ASP A 67 -17.26 -1.52 -9.10
C ASP A 67 -17.73 -2.51 -10.19
N ASP A 68 -17.24 -2.39 -11.42
CA ASP A 68 -17.57 -3.31 -12.51
C ASP A 68 -16.75 -4.60 -12.44
N ILE A 69 -17.27 -5.55 -11.65
CA ILE A 69 -16.65 -6.86 -11.43
C ILE A 69 -16.57 -7.65 -12.76
N THR A 70 -17.58 -7.55 -13.62
CA THR A 70 -17.59 -8.23 -14.90
C THR A 70 -16.46 -7.74 -15.80
N ALA A 71 -16.28 -6.41 -15.89
CA ALA A 71 -15.16 -5.84 -16.65
C ALA A 71 -13.80 -6.25 -16.06
N SER A 72 -13.66 -6.36 -14.73
CA SER A 72 -12.42 -6.87 -14.08
C SER A 72 -12.11 -8.30 -14.52
N ILE A 73 -13.11 -9.18 -14.50
CA ILE A 73 -12.94 -10.59 -14.85
C ILE A 73 -12.54 -10.71 -16.35
N LEU A 74 -13.26 -10.03 -17.23
CA LEU A 74 -12.98 -10.08 -18.66
C LEU A 74 -11.58 -9.53 -19.00
N ALA A 75 -11.17 -8.44 -18.34
CA ALA A 75 -9.84 -7.88 -18.52
C ALA A 75 -8.75 -8.85 -18.01
N ALA A 76 -8.95 -9.51 -16.86
CA ALA A 76 -8.00 -10.49 -16.35
C ALA A 76 -7.88 -11.70 -17.29
N MET A 77 -9.00 -12.22 -17.79
CA MET A 77 -8.99 -13.31 -18.77
C MET A 77 -8.25 -12.91 -20.05
N ALA A 78 -8.52 -11.71 -20.58
CA ALA A 78 -7.84 -11.22 -21.79
C ALA A 78 -6.32 -11.08 -21.60
N LEU A 79 -5.88 -10.63 -20.42
CA LEU A 79 -4.45 -10.57 -20.10
C LEU A 79 -3.82 -11.97 -19.96
N HIS A 80 -4.52 -12.94 -19.36
CA HIS A 80 -4.07 -14.33 -19.30
C HIS A 80 -3.98 -14.98 -20.68
N ASP A 81 -4.98 -14.77 -21.56
CA ASP A 81 -4.96 -15.27 -22.93
C ASP A 81 -3.77 -14.69 -23.73
N LEU A 82 -3.32 -13.51 -23.39
CA LEU A 82 -2.13 -12.87 -23.94
C LEU A 82 -0.83 -13.22 -23.21
N GLU A 83 -0.89 -14.14 -22.24
CA GLU A 83 0.27 -14.63 -21.48
C GLU A 83 1.01 -13.54 -20.71
N VAL A 84 0.30 -12.50 -20.23
CA VAL A 84 0.89 -11.48 -19.34
C VAL A 84 1.22 -12.11 -17.99
N GLU A 85 2.51 -12.07 -17.59
CA GLU A 85 3.00 -12.81 -16.44
C GLU A 85 2.39 -12.35 -15.11
N GLN A 86 2.21 -11.05 -14.94
CA GLN A 86 1.74 -10.47 -13.69
C GLN A 86 0.45 -9.68 -13.91
N VAL A 87 -0.61 -10.05 -13.18
CA VAL A 87 -1.90 -9.37 -13.25
C VAL A 87 -2.29 -8.89 -11.85
N PHE A 88 -2.38 -7.58 -11.68
CA PHE A 88 -2.78 -6.90 -10.45
C PHE A 88 -4.19 -6.34 -10.62
N VAL A 89 -5.05 -6.55 -9.62
CA VAL A 89 -6.45 -6.09 -9.70
C VAL A 89 -6.83 -5.27 -8.49
N LYS A 90 -7.28 -4.03 -8.71
CA LYS A 90 -7.99 -3.28 -7.68
C LYS A 90 -9.37 -3.87 -7.48
N VAL A 91 -9.66 -4.32 -6.27
CA VAL A 91 -10.95 -4.92 -5.92
C VAL A 91 -11.84 -3.97 -5.12
N ALA A 92 -13.16 -4.08 -5.31
CA ALA A 92 -14.16 -3.28 -4.62
C ALA A 92 -14.72 -3.95 -3.35
N SER A 93 -14.53 -5.27 -3.20
CA SER A 93 -15.05 -6.04 -2.06
C SER A 93 -14.23 -7.31 -1.82
N ARG A 94 -14.46 -7.94 -0.65
CA ARG A 94 -13.84 -9.25 -0.34
C ARG A 94 -14.30 -10.35 -1.30
N ASP A 95 -15.56 -10.33 -1.71
CA ASP A 95 -16.07 -11.34 -2.64
C ASP A 95 -15.47 -11.12 -4.04
N HIS A 96 -15.27 -9.88 -4.46
CA HIS A 96 -14.53 -9.56 -5.68
C HIS A 96 -13.09 -10.12 -5.61
N ALA A 97 -12.38 -9.90 -4.50
CA ALA A 97 -11.04 -10.45 -4.29
C ALA A 97 -11.03 -11.99 -4.43
N ARG A 98 -11.95 -12.69 -3.76
CA ARG A 98 -12.07 -14.16 -3.86
C ARG A 98 -12.32 -14.66 -5.28
N VAL A 99 -13.10 -13.93 -6.06
CA VAL A 99 -13.32 -14.27 -7.49
C VAL A 99 -12.02 -14.10 -8.27
N MET A 100 -11.33 -12.95 -8.12
CA MET A 100 -10.10 -12.68 -8.85
C MET A 100 -8.95 -13.63 -8.48
N GLU A 101 -8.84 -14.04 -7.24
CA GLU A 101 -7.92 -15.10 -6.79
C GLU A 101 -8.19 -16.44 -7.51
N ARG A 102 -9.48 -16.78 -7.73
CA ARG A 102 -9.87 -18.00 -8.49
C ARG A 102 -9.63 -17.87 -9.99
N VAL A 103 -9.67 -16.66 -10.52
CA VAL A 103 -9.27 -16.36 -11.91
C VAL A 103 -7.76 -16.51 -12.08
N GLY A 104 -6.98 -16.44 -11.00
CA GLY A 104 -5.54 -16.67 -11.04
C GLY A 104 -4.71 -15.39 -11.18
N VAL A 105 -5.23 -14.24 -10.73
CA VAL A 105 -4.45 -13.00 -10.74
C VAL A 105 -3.29 -13.09 -9.74
N THR A 106 -2.23 -12.34 -10.01
CA THR A 106 -1.02 -12.33 -9.16
C THR A 106 -1.31 -11.74 -7.79
N GLU A 107 -2.08 -10.62 -7.76
CA GLU A 107 -2.39 -9.93 -6.52
C GLU A 107 -3.70 -9.14 -6.64
N THR A 108 -4.45 -9.10 -5.56
CA THR A 108 -5.60 -8.21 -5.40
C THR A 108 -5.28 -7.08 -4.43
N VAL A 109 -5.57 -5.84 -4.82
CA VAL A 109 -5.31 -4.63 -4.04
C VAL A 109 -6.62 -3.98 -3.64
N PHE A 110 -6.80 -3.69 -2.35
CA PHE A 110 -8.01 -3.05 -1.83
C PHE A 110 -7.66 -1.75 -1.09
N PRO A 111 -7.25 -0.69 -1.81
CA PRO A 111 -6.67 0.52 -1.22
C PRO A 111 -7.62 1.26 -0.28
N GLU A 112 -8.92 1.29 -0.58
CA GLU A 112 -9.92 1.95 0.27
C GLU A 112 -10.01 1.28 1.65
N ARG A 113 -10.01 -0.05 1.69
CA ARG A 113 -10.05 -0.82 2.93
C ARG A 113 -8.78 -0.62 3.75
N ASP A 114 -7.63 -0.72 3.08
CA ASP A 114 -6.33 -0.64 3.75
C ASP A 114 -6.11 0.78 4.32
N SER A 115 -6.46 1.81 3.56
CA SER A 115 -6.45 3.20 4.02
C SER A 115 -7.43 3.45 5.17
N ALA A 116 -8.65 2.88 5.11
CA ALA A 116 -9.65 3.03 6.16
C ALA A 116 -9.21 2.34 7.46
N LEU A 117 -8.63 1.14 7.38
CA LEU A 117 -8.09 0.44 8.55
C LEU A 117 -6.94 1.22 9.19
N SER A 118 -6.02 1.75 8.38
CA SER A 118 -4.94 2.60 8.85
C SER A 118 -5.47 3.87 9.54
N LEU A 119 -6.44 4.54 8.95
CA LEU A 119 -7.09 5.72 9.54
C LEU A 119 -7.79 5.36 10.85
N GLY A 120 -8.54 4.25 10.89
CA GLY A 120 -9.21 3.78 12.10
C GLY A 120 -8.24 3.55 13.26
N THR A 121 -7.10 2.91 13.00
CA THR A 121 -6.04 2.71 14.00
C THR A 121 -5.52 4.03 14.54
N ARG A 122 -5.27 5.03 13.68
CA ARG A 122 -4.80 6.36 14.10
C ARG A 122 -5.84 7.13 14.91
N ILE A 123 -7.12 6.99 14.61
CA ILE A 123 -8.20 7.66 15.35
C ILE A 123 -8.40 7.04 16.72
N CYS A 124 -8.28 5.71 16.84
CA CYS A 124 -8.47 4.99 18.10
C CYS A 124 -7.24 5.09 19.03
N GLY A 125 -6.04 5.24 18.47
CA GLY A 125 -4.79 5.33 19.22
C GLY A 125 -4.37 6.79 19.42
N THR A 126 -4.45 7.31 20.64
CA THR A 126 -4.02 8.69 20.97
C THR A 126 -2.52 8.94 20.74
N ALA A 127 -1.75 7.86 20.64
CA ALA A 127 -0.28 7.90 20.49
C ALA A 127 0.22 7.42 19.10
N VAL A 128 -0.66 6.92 18.20
CA VAL A 128 -0.25 6.36 16.90
C VAL A 128 -0.34 7.41 15.79
N PHE A 129 0.80 7.77 15.20
CA PHE A 129 0.88 8.72 14.08
C PHE A 129 0.76 8.03 12.73
N ASN A 130 1.42 6.87 12.57
CA ASN A 130 1.41 6.09 11.33
C ASN A 130 1.25 4.60 11.64
N HIS A 131 0.60 3.87 10.74
CA HIS A 131 0.43 2.43 10.83
C HIS A 131 0.55 1.80 9.44
N VAL A 132 1.44 0.83 9.30
CA VAL A 132 1.66 0.07 8.08
C VAL A 132 1.56 -1.42 8.41
N ARG A 133 0.59 -2.10 7.82
CA ARG A 133 0.46 -3.54 7.92
C ARG A 133 1.40 -4.21 6.92
N LEU A 134 2.28 -5.09 7.39
CA LEU A 134 3.22 -5.83 6.55
C LEU A 134 2.68 -7.22 6.16
N SER A 135 1.97 -7.87 7.09
CA SER A 135 1.29 -9.14 6.85
C SER A 135 0.12 -9.31 7.81
N GLU A 136 -0.62 -10.41 7.71
CA GLU A 136 -1.65 -10.73 8.68
C GLU A 136 -1.03 -10.95 10.07
N GLY A 137 -1.50 -10.17 11.04
CA GLY A 137 -1.03 -10.24 12.43
C GLY A 137 0.30 -9.54 12.72
N PHE A 138 0.96 -8.86 11.74
CA PHE A 138 2.22 -8.17 11.93
C PHE A 138 2.24 -6.80 11.25
N SER A 139 2.58 -5.77 12.02
CA SER A 139 2.53 -4.37 11.59
C SER A 139 3.74 -3.56 12.07
N VAL A 140 3.91 -2.39 11.48
CA VAL A 140 4.81 -1.34 11.93
C VAL A 140 3.99 -0.11 12.29
N GLN A 141 4.28 0.51 13.44
CA GLN A 141 3.60 1.72 13.91
C GLN A 141 4.60 2.78 14.32
N GLU A 142 4.27 4.05 14.05
CA GLU A 142 4.94 5.20 14.63
C GLU A 142 4.13 5.69 15.82
N ILE A 143 4.72 5.67 17.03
CA ILE A 143 4.05 6.08 18.26
C ILE A 143 4.82 7.22 18.93
N ALA A 144 4.09 8.09 19.64
CA ALA A 144 4.72 9.00 20.60
C ALA A 144 5.39 8.18 21.72
N VAL A 145 6.47 8.72 22.29
CA VAL A 145 7.08 8.12 23.48
C VAL A 145 6.11 8.26 24.66
N PRO A 146 5.62 7.14 25.25
CA PRO A 146 4.77 7.19 26.44
C PRO A 146 5.45 7.94 27.59
N GLU A 147 4.69 8.65 28.42
CA GLU A 147 5.23 9.36 29.58
C GLU A 147 6.06 8.44 30.50
N SER A 148 5.60 7.20 30.67
CA SER A 148 6.28 6.17 31.48
C SER A 148 7.65 5.73 30.92
N TRP A 149 7.97 6.05 29.66
CA TRP A 149 9.24 5.74 29.00
C TRP A 149 10.17 6.95 28.87
N GLN A 150 9.67 8.15 29.07
CA GLN A 150 10.47 9.38 29.00
C GLN A 150 11.61 9.38 30.00
N GLY A 151 12.77 9.83 29.54
CA GLY A 151 14.01 9.86 30.36
C GLY A 151 14.71 8.51 30.52
N LYS A 152 14.08 7.40 30.15
CA LYS A 152 14.68 6.06 30.14
C LYS A 152 15.37 5.79 28.80
N THR A 153 16.27 4.83 28.80
CA THR A 153 16.94 4.33 27.60
C THR A 153 16.20 3.12 27.01
N LEU A 154 16.42 2.82 25.72
CA LEU A 154 15.87 1.61 25.10
C LEU A 154 16.35 0.35 25.79
N ARG A 155 17.60 0.37 26.33
CA ARG A 155 18.18 -0.73 27.10
C ARG A 155 17.42 -0.97 28.39
N GLU A 156 17.14 0.07 29.18
CA GLU A 156 16.42 -0.02 30.45
C GLU A 156 14.96 -0.48 30.27
N LEU A 157 14.36 -0.16 29.11
CA LEU A 157 12.97 -0.50 28.82
C LEU A 157 12.78 -1.96 28.41
N GLU A 158 13.82 -2.63 27.93
CA GLU A 158 13.78 -4.04 27.50
C GLU A 158 12.54 -4.37 26.65
N LEU A 159 12.22 -3.50 25.66
CA LEU A 159 10.94 -3.48 24.95
C LEU A 159 10.60 -4.79 24.26
N ARG A 160 11.63 -5.54 23.83
CA ARG A 160 11.43 -6.86 23.22
C ARG A 160 10.97 -7.89 24.26
N GLN A 161 11.49 -7.85 25.47
CA GLN A 161 11.16 -8.79 26.53
C GLN A 161 9.80 -8.48 27.19
N HIS A 162 9.52 -7.20 27.43
CA HIS A 162 8.36 -6.78 28.19
C HIS A 162 7.11 -6.56 27.33
N TYR A 163 7.31 -6.10 26.08
CA TYR A 163 6.19 -5.68 25.21
C TYR A 163 6.09 -6.49 23.92
N ASP A 164 7.06 -7.38 23.61
CA ASP A 164 7.13 -8.15 22.38
C ASP A 164 7.14 -7.26 21.11
N ILE A 165 7.88 -6.14 21.20
CA ILE A 165 8.04 -5.18 20.10
C ILE A 165 9.51 -4.90 19.83
N THR A 166 9.82 -4.55 18.59
CA THR A 166 11.15 -4.13 18.17
C THR A 166 11.12 -2.67 17.73
N VAL A 167 12.05 -1.86 18.25
CA VAL A 167 12.24 -0.47 17.77
C VAL A 167 13.04 -0.53 16.48
N VAL A 168 12.45 0.01 15.40
CA VAL A 168 13.06 0.10 14.07
C VAL A 168 13.80 1.40 13.88
N ALA A 169 13.22 2.52 14.37
CA ALA A 169 13.82 3.83 14.28
C ALA A 169 13.30 4.74 15.40
N LEU A 170 14.06 5.80 15.66
CA LEU A 170 13.67 6.91 16.53
C LEU A 170 13.64 8.18 15.67
N LYS A 171 12.59 8.99 15.82
CA LYS A 171 12.46 10.27 15.14
C LYS A 171 12.22 11.37 16.17
N ASP A 172 13.01 12.42 16.10
CA ASP A 172 12.79 13.66 16.86
C ASP A 172 11.87 14.57 16.02
N ILE A 173 10.66 14.84 16.51
CA ILE A 173 9.65 15.65 15.81
C ILE A 173 10.12 17.09 15.63
N LEU A 174 10.84 17.66 16.60
CA LEU A 174 11.25 19.07 16.56
C LEU A 174 12.31 19.33 15.48
N THR A 175 13.21 18.38 15.28
CA THR A 175 14.29 18.50 14.28
C THR A 175 14.00 17.75 12.98
N ASN A 176 12.91 16.97 12.95
CA ASN A 176 12.53 16.04 11.87
C ASN A 176 13.66 15.05 11.50
N ARG A 177 14.56 14.78 12.46
CA ARG A 177 15.69 13.86 12.27
C ARG A 177 15.28 12.45 12.61
N ILE A 178 15.54 11.52 11.68
CA ILE A 178 15.30 10.09 11.87
C ILE A 178 16.63 9.39 12.13
N SER A 179 16.66 8.56 13.18
CA SER A 179 17.75 7.63 13.49
C SER A 179 17.28 6.21 13.24
N PRO A 180 17.68 5.58 12.13
CA PRO A 180 17.22 4.22 11.76
C PRO A 180 17.87 3.13 12.63
N THR A 181 18.91 3.48 13.37
CA THR A 181 19.56 2.57 14.34
C THR A 181 19.76 3.38 15.61
N PRO A 182 18.70 3.50 16.45
CA PRO A 182 18.81 4.33 17.65
C PRO A 182 19.84 3.73 18.63
N ASP A 183 20.61 4.61 19.25
CA ASP A 183 21.53 4.23 20.31
C ASP A 183 20.72 3.66 21.49
N PRO A 184 20.99 2.40 21.92
CA PRO A 184 20.28 1.78 23.03
C PRO A 184 20.41 2.52 24.35
N ASP A 185 21.44 3.33 24.52
CA ASP A 185 21.76 4.06 25.73
C ASP A 185 21.32 5.55 25.66
N ALA A 186 20.78 6.00 24.53
CA ALA A 186 20.18 7.33 24.43
C ALA A 186 18.86 7.40 25.20
N LYS A 187 18.69 8.48 25.98
CA LYS A 187 17.46 8.73 26.72
C LYS A 187 16.35 9.22 25.79
N LEU A 188 15.20 8.60 25.89
CA LEU A 188 14.00 8.99 25.16
C LEU A 188 13.45 10.33 25.66
N LYS A 189 13.05 11.20 24.74
CA LYS A 189 12.50 12.53 25.03
C LYS A 189 11.00 12.55 24.75
N GLU A 190 10.30 13.51 25.32
CA GLU A 190 8.90 13.79 25.00
C GLU A 190 8.69 14.12 23.51
N SER A 191 9.66 14.77 22.86
CA SER A 191 9.63 15.12 21.44
C SER A 191 9.96 13.95 20.50
N ASP A 192 10.29 12.79 21.03
CA ASP A 192 10.63 11.64 20.22
C ASP A 192 9.38 10.83 19.81
N THR A 193 9.42 10.25 18.62
CA THR A 193 8.54 9.16 18.20
C THR A 193 9.36 7.91 17.93
N LEU A 194 8.76 6.76 18.20
CA LEU A 194 9.35 5.46 17.94
C LEU A 194 8.64 4.78 16.79
N LEU A 195 9.39 4.35 15.79
CA LEU A 195 8.91 3.40 14.81
C LEU A 195 9.13 2.01 15.37
N ILE A 196 8.03 1.32 15.70
CA ILE A 196 8.03 0.01 16.34
C ILE A 196 7.39 -1.04 15.44
N ALA A 197 7.92 -2.27 15.47
CA ALA A 197 7.39 -3.41 14.74
C ALA A 197 7.05 -4.54 15.72
N GLY A 198 5.95 -5.25 15.46
CA GLY A 198 5.52 -6.36 16.30
C GLY A 198 4.18 -6.94 15.88
N GLY A 199 3.71 -7.94 16.63
CA GLY A 199 2.38 -8.49 16.47
C GLY A 199 1.28 -7.48 16.78
N ASP A 200 0.15 -7.49 16.05
CA ASP A 200 -0.92 -6.50 16.20
C ASP A 200 -1.37 -6.33 17.66
N LYS A 201 -1.52 -7.43 18.41
CA LYS A 201 -1.89 -7.38 19.84
C LYS A 201 -0.83 -6.73 20.75
N ALA A 202 0.43 -6.88 20.43
CA ALA A 202 1.53 -6.27 21.17
C ALA A 202 1.56 -4.76 20.92
N LEU A 203 1.37 -4.35 19.68
CA LEU A 203 1.29 -2.95 19.26
C LEU A 203 0.07 -2.24 19.87
N GLU A 204 -1.11 -2.87 19.88
CA GLU A 204 -2.31 -2.33 20.52
C GLU A 204 -2.09 -2.06 22.02
N ARG A 205 -1.48 -3.01 22.74
CA ARG A 205 -1.13 -2.81 24.17
C ARG A 205 -0.18 -1.63 24.37
N THR A 206 0.81 -1.50 23.49
CA THR A 206 1.79 -0.41 23.57
C THR A 206 1.16 0.95 23.27
N ALA A 207 0.23 1.02 22.30
CA ALA A 207 -0.47 2.25 21.94
C ALA A 207 -1.40 2.80 23.04
N THR A 208 -1.73 1.99 24.05
CA THR A 208 -2.57 2.39 25.22
C THR A 208 -1.77 2.86 26.42
N LEU A 209 -0.44 2.80 26.37
CA LEU A 209 0.42 3.31 27.44
C LEU A 209 0.32 4.84 27.52
N LYS A 210 0.31 5.34 28.77
CA LYS A 210 0.34 6.76 29.09
C LYS A 210 1.76 7.20 29.47
#